data_8f8f44f66eddb6cc85ebbff4983fa40e
#
_entry.id   8f8f44f66eddb6cc85ebbff4983fa40e
#
_cell.length_a   1.000
_cell.length_b   1.000
_cell.length_c   1.000
_cell.angle_alpha   90.00
_cell.angle_beta   90.00
_cell.angle_gamma   90.00
#
_symmetry.space_group_name_H-M   'P 1'
#
loop_
_entity.id
_entity.type
_entity.pdbx_description
1 polymer ?
#
loop_
_entity_poly.entity_id
_entity_poly.type
_entity_poly.pdbx_seq_one_letter_code
_entity_poly.pdbx_strand_id
1 'polypeptide(L)'
;MKKIFYLYKSGVLKRKDNSVILEGRLFDEYLPIEQLDMIIVFSEVTLNKRVLALLNQYDVSVLFYNFYGDYIGRFSPKDHKEGKVLVKQVVAYQTQEMRLNIAKELTLGSMRNMQALIKYYRKKGKSLDRQLTALESCYAEAEAADRVEKLLLIEAKAKQFYYAMFDIVLESETFHFEKRSK
;
A
#
# COMPACT_ATOMS: atom_id res chain seq x y z
N MET A 1 -17.27 -13.33 -1.23
CA MET A 1 -16.14 -12.42 -1.04
C MET A 1 -16.29 -11.30 -2.06
N LYS A 2 -16.37 -10.03 -1.63
CA LYS A 2 -16.43 -8.89 -2.55
C LYS A 2 -15.09 -8.71 -3.28
N LYS A 3 -15.13 -8.17 -4.49
CA LYS A 3 -13.97 -8.07 -5.41
C LYS A 3 -13.61 -6.61 -5.68
N ILE A 4 -12.33 -6.36 -5.95
CA ILE A 4 -11.84 -5.10 -6.53
C ILE A 4 -11.93 -5.22 -8.04
N PHE A 5 -12.51 -4.20 -8.69
CA PHE A 5 -12.60 -4.12 -10.13
C PHE A 5 -11.67 -3.05 -10.69
N TYR A 6 -10.81 -3.42 -11.62
CA TYR A 6 -9.85 -2.52 -12.26
C TYR A 6 -10.36 -2.10 -13.62
N LEU A 7 -10.50 -0.79 -13.85
CA LEU A 7 -11.12 -0.22 -15.03
C LEU A 7 -10.07 0.51 -15.87
N TYR A 8 -9.66 -0.14 -16.95
CA TYR A 8 -8.68 0.37 -17.91
C TYR A 8 -9.30 0.86 -19.22
N LYS A 9 -10.59 0.60 -19.45
CA LYS A 9 -11.32 1.00 -20.63
C LYS A 9 -12.06 2.32 -20.38
N SER A 10 -11.96 3.26 -21.32
CA SER A 10 -12.67 4.54 -21.26
C SER A 10 -14.13 4.39 -21.67
N GLY A 11 -15.00 5.16 -21.03
CA GLY A 11 -16.43 5.11 -21.34
C GLY A 11 -17.30 5.87 -20.33
N VAL A 12 -18.59 5.62 -20.40
CA VAL A 12 -19.58 6.22 -19.51
C VAL A 12 -20.10 5.18 -18.53
N LEU A 13 -19.87 5.39 -17.25
CA LEU A 13 -20.49 4.57 -16.21
C LEU A 13 -21.93 5.00 -16.01
N LYS A 14 -22.84 4.08 -16.25
CA LYS A 14 -24.28 4.29 -16.10
C LYS A 14 -24.90 3.29 -15.14
N ARG A 15 -25.95 3.72 -14.46
CA ARG A 15 -26.84 2.80 -13.76
C ARG A 15 -27.75 2.13 -14.77
N LYS A 16 -27.79 0.79 -14.75
CA LYS A 16 -28.77 0.00 -15.48
C LYS A 16 -29.40 -0.97 -14.49
N ASP A 17 -30.69 -0.74 -14.21
CA ASP A 17 -31.43 -1.46 -13.17
C ASP A 17 -30.73 -1.38 -11.80
N ASN A 18 -30.38 -2.51 -11.21
CA ASN A 18 -29.62 -2.61 -9.95
C ASN A 18 -28.13 -2.86 -10.17
N SER A 19 -27.59 -2.52 -11.34
CA SER A 19 -26.17 -2.72 -11.65
C SER A 19 -25.55 -1.48 -12.27
N VAL A 20 -24.23 -1.52 -12.43
CA VAL A 20 -23.47 -0.52 -13.15
C VAL A 20 -23.04 -1.10 -14.48
N ILE A 21 -23.16 -0.33 -15.55
CA ILE A 21 -22.63 -0.65 -16.87
C ILE A 21 -21.62 0.39 -17.28
N LEU A 22 -20.49 -0.05 -17.85
CA LEU A 22 -19.57 0.79 -18.59
C LEU A 22 -19.93 0.71 -20.07
N GLU A 23 -20.47 1.79 -20.62
CA GLU A 23 -20.71 1.92 -22.05
C GLU A 23 -19.47 2.54 -22.72
N GLY A 24 -18.83 1.80 -23.61
CA GLY A 24 -17.76 2.28 -24.49
C GLY A 24 -18.27 2.48 -25.92
N ARG A 25 -17.32 2.83 -26.81
CA ARG A 25 -17.66 3.06 -28.24
C ARG A 25 -18.18 1.80 -28.95
N LEU A 26 -17.64 0.62 -28.61
CA LEU A 26 -17.89 -0.65 -29.29
C LEU A 26 -18.11 -1.81 -28.30
N PHE A 27 -18.34 -1.52 -27.04
CA PHE A 27 -18.55 -2.53 -26.00
C PHE A 27 -19.45 -1.99 -24.88
N ASP A 28 -20.13 -2.92 -24.24
CA ASP A 28 -20.84 -2.72 -22.98
C ASP A 28 -20.32 -3.73 -21.98
N GLU A 29 -19.90 -3.27 -20.80
CA GLU A 29 -19.37 -4.13 -19.75
C GLU A 29 -20.18 -3.95 -18.46
N TYR A 30 -20.82 -5.03 -18.01
CA TYR A 30 -21.61 -5.04 -16.80
C TYR A 30 -20.73 -5.28 -15.56
N LEU A 31 -20.87 -4.42 -14.57
CA LEU A 31 -20.23 -4.54 -13.28
C LEU A 31 -21.25 -5.01 -12.24
N PRO A 32 -21.17 -6.27 -11.77
CA PRO A 32 -22.11 -6.80 -10.78
C PRO A 32 -21.87 -6.16 -9.42
N ILE A 33 -22.58 -5.07 -9.15
CA ILE A 33 -22.34 -4.17 -8.02
C ILE A 33 -22.40 -4.88 -6.65
N GLU A 34 -23.21 -5.90 -6.52
CA GLU A 34 -23.34 -6.71 -5.27
C GLU A 34 -22.06 -7.45 -4.92
N GLN A 35 -21.21 -7.74 -5.92
CA GLN A 35 -19.95 -8.42 -5.75
C GLN A 35 -18.75 -7.45 -5.62
N LEU A 36 -19.00 -6.14 -5.75
CA LEU A 36 -17.94 -5.15 -5.71
C LEU A 36 -17.72 -4.63 -4.29
N ASP A 37 -16.46 -4.48 -3.94
CA ASP A 37 -15.96 -3.75 -2.78
C ASP A 37 -15.45 -2.37 -3.21
N MET A 38 -14.75 -2.34 -4.34
CA MET A 38 -14.09 -1.15 -4.84
C MET A 38 -13.95 -1.19 -6.37
N ILE A 39 -13.99 -0.01 -6.99
CA ILE A 39 -13.62 0.19 -8.40
C ILE A 39 -12.38 1.07 -8.43
N ILE A 40 -11.34 0.64 -9.14
CA ILE A 40 -10.13 1.42 -9.38
C ILE A 40 -10.08 1.81 -10.85
N VAL A 41 -10.08 3.12 -11.12
CA VAL A 41 -10.19 3.70 -12.45
C VAL A 41 -8.84 4.27 -12.89
N PHE A 42 -8.30 3.76 -14.01
CA PHE A 42 -7.07 4.24 -14.66
C PHE A 42 -7.32 4.91 -16.02
N SER A 43 -8.56 4.96 -16.46
CA SER A 43 -8.98 5.44 -17.78
C SER A 43 -9.91 6.63 -17.66
N GLU A 44 -10.22 7.25 -18.80
CA GLU A 44 -11.17 8.36 -18.85
C GLU A 44 -12.60 7.83 -18.73
N VAL A 45 -13.26 8.13 -17.62
CA VAL A 45 -14.63 7.74 -17.38
C VAL A 45 -15.52 8.93 -17.02
N THR A 46 -16.72 8.93 -17.55
CA THR A 46 -17.78 9.85 -17.16
C THR A 46 -18.76 9.10 -16.25
N LEU A 47 -19.15 9.71 -15.15
CA LEU A 47 -20.17 9.15 -14.25
C LEU A 47 -21.15 10.23 -13.80
N ASN A 48 -22.35 9.83 -13.47
CA ASN A 48 -23.41 10.76 -13.07
C ASN A 48 -23.91 10.48 -11.64
N LYS A 49 -24.75 11.39 -11.12
CA LYS A 49 -25.32 11.29 -9.77
C LYS A 49 -26.05 9.96 -9.50
N ARG A 50 -26.70 9.37 -10.53
CA ARG A 50 -27.44 8.10 -10.36
C ARG A 50 -26.51 6.94 -10.09
N VAL A 51 -25.34 6.92 -10.73
CA VAL A 51 -24.28 5.92 -10.46
C VAL A 51 -23.73 6.13 -9.05
N LEU A 52 -23.39 7.36 -8.67
CA LEU A 52 -22.88 7.67 -7.32
C LEU A 52 -23.88 7.24 -6.23
N ALA A 53 -25.19 7.46 -6.45
CA ALA A 53 -26.22 7.03 -5.51
C ALA A 53 -26.28 5.51 -5.36
N LEU A 54 -26.11 4.77 -6.47
CA LEU A 54 -26.09 3.31 -6.45
C LEU A 54 -24.84 2.77 -5.77
N LEU A 55 -23.65 3.33 -6.09
CA LEU A 55 -22.40 2.99 -5.42
C LEU A 55 -22.46 3.22 -3.91
N ASN A 56 -23.09 4.34 -3.49
CA ASN A 56 -23.32 4.63 -2.07
C ASN A 56 -24.25 3.61 -1.41
N GLN A 57 -25.30 3.17 -2.10
CA GLN A 57 -26.25 2.17 -1.57
C GLN A 57 -25.59 0.81 -1.31
N TYR A 58 -24.63 0.41 -2.16
CA TYR A 58 -23.92 -0.88 -2.06
C TYR A 58 -22.58 -0.80 -1.33
N ASP A 59 -22.23 0.38 -0.78
CA ASP A 59 -20.96 0.65 -0.06
C ASP A 59 -19.72 0.37 -0.94
N VAL A 60 -19.80 0.79 -2.21
CA VAL A 60 -18.72 0.61 -3.18
C VAL A 60 -17.94 1.91 -3.33
N SER A 61 -16.65 1.90 -3.00
CA SER A 61 -15.73 3.02 -3.19
C SER A 61 -15.20 3.07 -4.63
N VAL A 62 -14.88 4.28 -5.12
CA VAL A 62 -14.18 4.45 -6.41
C VAL A 62 -12.90 5.25 -6.18
N LEU A 63 -11.77 4.71 -6.64
CA LEU A 63 -10.48 5.38 -6.65
C LEU A 63 -10.13 5.79 -8.09
N PHE A 64 -9.64 7.01 -8.25
CA PHE A 64 -9.24 7.55 -9.55
C PHE A 64 -7.73 7.73 -9.57
N TYR A 65 -7.11 7.22 -10.62
CA TYR A 65 -5.69 7.34 -10.92
C TYR A 65 -5.50 7.92 -12.32
N ASN A 66 -4.42 8.65 -12.54
CA ASN A 66 -4.03 9.08 -13.88
C ASN A 66 -3.38 7.92 -14.66
N PHE A 67 -3.03 8.20 -15.92
CA PHE A 67 -2.37 7.23 -16.80
C PHE A 67 -1.02 6.72 -16.23
N TYR A 68 -0.32 7.55 -15.46
CA TYR A 68 0.96 7.19 -14.85
C TYR A 68 0.83 6.41 -13.53
N GLY A 69 -0.39 6.21 -13.04
CA GLY A 69 -0.67 5.53 -11.78
C GLY A 69 -0.64 6.44 -10.56
N ASP A 70 -0.60 7.76 -10.73
CA ASP A 70 -0.70 8.69 -9.61
C ASP A 70 -2.15 8.83 -9.16
N TYR A 71 -2.34 8.88 -7.86
CA TYR A 71 -3.66 9.04 -7.26
C TYR A 71 -4.22 10.44 -7.48
N ILE A 72 -5.42 10.52 -8.06
CA ILE A 72 -6.14 11.79 -8.30
C ILE A 72 -7.11 12.09 -7.16
N GLY A 73 -7.90 11.09 -6.75
CA GLY A 73 -8.95 11.27 -5.77
C GLY A 73 -9.83 10.04 -5.59
N ARG A 74 -10.85 10.18 -4.75
CA ARG A 74 -11.80 9.10 -4.50
C ARG A 74 -13.23 9.59 -4.33
N PHE A 75 -14.18 8.73 -4.70
CA PHE A 75 -15.53 8.75 -4.17
C PHE A 75 -15.62 7.68 -3.07
N SER A 76 -16.01 8.09 -1.88
CA SER A 76 -16.35 7.17 -0.78
C SER A 76 -17.85 7.25 -0.53
N PRO A 77 -18.54 6.11 -0.37
CA PRO A 77 -19.90 6.09 0.14
C PRO A 77 -19.99 6.83 1.47
N LYS A 78 -21.21 7.23 1.85
CA LYS A 78 -21.41 7.89 3.15
C LYS A 78 -20.85 7.02 4.26
N ASP A 79 -19.80 7.50 4.86
CA ASP A 79 -19.17 6.84 6.00
C ASP A 79 -20.10 7.00 7.20
N HIS A 80 -20.83 5.94 7.54
CA HIS A 80 -21.46 5.81 8.86
C HIS A 80 -20.43 5.43 9.93
N LYS A 81 -19.13 5.41 9.55
CA LYS A 81 -18.06 5.04 10.46
C LYS A 81 -17.97 6.12 11.54
N GLU A 82 -18.26 5.68 12.70
CA GLU A 82 -18.19 6.40 13.93
C GLU A 82 -16.85 7.15 14.05
N GLY A 83 -16.87 8.42 14.42
CA GLY A 83 -15.67 9.21 14.73
C GLY A 83 -14.78 8.62 15.82
N LYS A 84 -15.22 7.52 16.47
CA LYS A 84 -14.47 6.76 17.48
C LYS A 84 -13.08 6.29 17.01
N VAL A 85 -12.96 5.83 15.74
CA VAL A 85 -11.66 5.41 15.22
C VAL A 85 -10.73 6.59 15.06
N LEU A 86 -11.24 7.70 14.49
CA LEU A 86 -10.46 8.93 14.34
C LEU A 86 -10.01 9.48 15.70
N VAL A 87 -10.90 9.50 16.69
CA VAL A 87 -10.57 9.93 18.07
C VAL A 87 -9.46 9.03 18.64
N LYS A 88 -9.55 7.71 18.51
CA LYS A 88 -8.49 6.80 18.96
C LYS A 88 -7.16 7.04 18.24
N GLN A 89 -7.19 7.31 16.94
CA GLN A 89 -5.97 7.64 16.18
C GLN A 89 -5.34 8.94 16.68
N VAL A 90 -6.14 9.98 16.94
CA VAL A 90 -5.64 11.25 17.50
C VAL A 90 -5.03 11.03 18.88
N VAL A 91 -5.71 10.30 19.77
CA VAL A 91 -5.18 9.96 21.08
C VAL A 91 -3.86 9.19 20.98
N ALA A 92 -3.78 8.18 20.10
CA ALA A 92 -2.56 7.41 19.89
C ALA A 92 -1.41 8.27 19.35
N TYR A 93 -1.72 9.23 18.47
CA TYR A 93 -0.73 10.17 17.94
C TYR A 93 -0.20 11.13 19.01
N GLN A 94 -1.08 11.65 19.87
CA GLN A 94 -0.73 12.61 20.94
C GLN A 94 -0.01 11.92 22.12
N THR A 95 -0.29 10.65 22.37
CA THR A 95 0.34 9.88 23.45
C THR A 95 1.68 9.35 22.98
N GLN A 96 2.78 9.91 23.49
CA GLN A 96 4.14 9.58 23.07
C GLN A 96 4.44 8.07 23.16
N GLU A 97 4.03 7.43 24.25
CA GLU A 97 4.21 5.98 24.44
C GLU A 97 3.46 5.15 23.40
N MET A 98 2.18 5.45 23.15
CA MET A 98 1.38 4.74 22.13
C MET A 98 1.95 4.94 20.73
N ARG A 99 2.37 6.17 20.40
CA ARG A 99 3.00 6.48 19.13
C ARG A 99 4.32 5.73 18.95
N LEU A 100 5.15 5.66 19.98
CA LEU A 100 6.40 4.90 19.99
C LEU A 100 6.15 3.40 19.79
N ASN A 101 5.19 2.83 20.52
CA ASN A 101 4.85 1.41 20.40
C ASN A 101 4.38 1.05 18.99
N ILE A 102 3.49 1.85 18.38
CA ILE A 102 3.04 1.64 17.00
C ILE A 102 4.23 1.75 16.02
N ALA A 103 5.09 2.75 16.19
CA ALA A 103 6.26 2.94 15.35
C ALA A 103 7.25 1.76 15.46
N LYS A 104 7.46 1.23 16.68
CA LYS A 104 8.27 0.03 16.91
C LYS A 104 7.71 -1.17 16.15
N GLU A 105 6.43 -1.48 16.30
CA GLU A 105 5.82 -2.63 15.62
C GLU A 105 5.95 -2.53 14.10
N LEU A 106 5.74 -1.36 13.51
CA LEU A 106 5.91 -1.14 12.08
C LEU A 106 7.37 -1.34 11.63
N THR A 107 8.32 -0.77 12.37
CA THR A 107 9.75 -0.85 12.06
C THR A 107 10.27 -2.28 12.20
N LEU A 108 9.95 -2.96 13.30
CA LEU A 108 10.33 -4.35 13.54
C LEU A 108 9.68 -5.30 12.53
N GLY A 109 8.42 -5.06 12.17
CA GLY A 109 7.73 -5.82 11.12
C GLY A 109 8.43 -5.69 9.76
N SER A 110 8.83 -4.47 9.38
CA SER A 110 9.62 -4.21 8.17
C SER A 110 10.96 -4.96 8.19
N MET A 111 11.67 -4.91 9.32
CA MET A 111 12.97 -5.60 9.47
C MET A 111 12.82 -7.13 9.41
N ARG A 112 11.75 -7.71 9.98
CA ARG A 112 11.47 -9.15 9.85
C ARG A 112 11.31 -9.56 8.38
N ASN A 113 10.61 -8.75 7.58
CA ASN A 113 10.46 -9.01 6.15
C ASN A 113 11.80 -8.92 5.39
N MET A 114 12.64 -7.94 5.73
CA MET A 114 14.01 -7.83 5.17
C MET A 114 14.85 -9.05 5.54
N GLN A 115 14.83 -9.48 6.80
CA GLN A 115 15.54 -10.67 7.26
C GLN A 115 15.06 -11.94 6.53
N ALA A 116 13.75 -12.08 6.32
CA ALA A 116 13.20 -13.24 5.63
C ALA A 116 13.77 -13.35 4.20
N LEU A 117 13.87 -12.22 3.48
CA LEU A 117 14.42 -12.19 2.13
C LEU A 117 15.92 -12.47 2.12
N ILE A 118 16.70 -11.88 3.04
CA ILE A 118 18.15 -12.14 3.18
C ILE A 118 18.38 -13.63 3.47
N LYS A 119 17.64 -14.22 4.42
CA LYS A 119 17.72 -15.64 4.77
C LYS A 119 17.37 -16.55 3.58
N TYR A 120 16.37 -16.15 2.77
CA TYR A 120 16.00 -16.88 1.56
C TYR A 120 17.17 -16.94 0.56
N TYR A 121 17.78 -15.81 0.22
CA TYR A 121 18.90 -15.78 -0.74
C TYR A 121 20.18 -16.40 -0.20
N ARG A 122 20.42 -16.30 1.12
CA ARG A 122 21.51 -17.03 1.77
C ARG A 122 21.37 -18.55 1.61
N LYS A 123 20.16 -19.08 1.76
CA LYS A 123 19.87 -20.50 1.46
C LYS A 123 20.07 -20.88 -0.01
N LYS A 124 20.01 -19.90 -0.91
CA LYS A 124 20.32 -20.06 -2.35
C LYS A 124 21.83 -19.92 -2.67
N GLY A 125 22.69 -19.87 -1.66
CA GLY A 125 24.14 -19.82 -1.81
C GLY A 125 24.74 -18.41 -1.90
N LYS A 126 23.95 -17.35 -1.70
CA LYS A 126 24.49 -15.97 -1.71
C LYS A 126 25.18 -15.62 -0.38
N SER A 127 26.34 -14.96 -0.45
CA SER A 127 27.13 -14.56 0.72
C SER A 127 26.54 -13.31 1.38
N LEU A 128 25.58 -13.48 2.28
CA LEU A 128 24.79 -12.41 2.91
C LEU A 128 24.89 -12.38 4.44
N ASP A 129 25.88 -13.06 5.03
CA ASP A 129 26.03 -13.13 6.50
C ASP A 129 26.25 -11.78 7.13
N ARG A 130 27.05 -10.89 6.48
CA ARG A 130 27.30 -9.52 6.94
C ARG A 130 26.01 -8.71 7.01
N GLN A 131 25.17 -8.77 5.97
CA GLN A 131 23.89 -8.06 5.90
C GLN A 131 22.93 -8.59 6.96
N LEU A 132 22.89 -9.89 7.16
CA LEU A 132 22.02 -10.51 8.17
C LEU A 132 22.43 -10.08 9.59
N THR A 133 23.71 -10.20 9.95
CA THR A 133 24.22 -9.80 11.28
C THR A 133 23.99 -8.31 11.54
N ALA A 134 24.24 -7.46 10.54
CA ALA A 134 24.00 -6.01 10.66
C ALA A 134 22.51 -5.69 10.87
N LEU A 135 21.63 -6.39 10.18
CA LEU A 135 20.18 -6.21 10.34
C LEU A 135 19.67 -6.73 11.69
N GLU A 136 20.25 -7.82 12.21
CA GLU A 136 19.95 -8.33 13.55
C GLU A 136 20.38 -7.35 14.67
N SER A 137 21.55 -6.67 14.49
CA SER A 137 21.95 -5.59 15.37
C SER A 137 20.97 -4.42 15.34
N CYS A 138 20.54 -3.99 14.13
CA CYS A 138 19.54 -2.93 13.99
C CYS A 138 18.19 -3.32 14.63
N TYR A 139 17.82 -4.58 14.56
CA TYR A 139 16.59 -5.08 15.18
C TYR A 139 16.65 -4.92 16.70
N ALA A 140 17.73 -5.34 17.35
CA ALA A 140 17.92 -5.18 18.80
C ALA A 140 17.99 -3.69 19.22
N GLU A 141 18.67 -2.84 18.41
CA GLU A 141 18.68 -1.39 18.62
C GLU A 141 17.27 -0.79 18.55
N ALA A 142 16.42 -1.27 17.63
CA ALA A 142 15.04 -0.79 17.46
C ALA A 142 14.14 -1.22 18.62
N GLU A 143 14.28 -2.42 19.14
CA GLU A 143 13.57 -2.88 20.37
C GLU A 143 13.89 -1.99 21.56
N ALA A 144 15.16 -1.60 21.73
CA ALA A 144 15.63 -0.75 22.82
C ALA A 144 15.38 0.75 22.60
N ALA A 145 14.83 1.17 21.45
CA ALA A 145 14.61 2.58 21.17
C ALA A 145 13.56 3.20 22.10
N ASP A 146 13.84 4.41 22.56
CA ASP A 146 13.03 5.18 23.52
C ASP A 146 12.23 6.32 22.88
N ARG A 147 12.47 6.60 21.57
CA ARG A 147 11.82 7.67 20.81
C ARG A 147 11.75 7.36 19.32
N VAL A 148 10.76 7.95 18.64
CA VAL A 148 10.48 7.70 17.20
C VAL A 148 11.64 8.16 16.32
N GLU A 149 12.28 9.28 16.63
CA GLU A 149 13.39 9.82 15.85
C GLU A 149 14.58 8.84 15.81
N LYS A 150 14.85 8.15 16.92
CA LYS A 150 15.87 7.10 16.99
C LYS A 150 15.49 5.89 16.13
N LEU A 151 14.21 5.50 16.15
CA LEU A 151 13.71 4.43 15.28
C LEU A 151 13.89 4.75 13.78
N LEU A 152 13.63 5.99 13.37
CA LEU A 152 13.82 6.41 11.97
C LEU A 152 15.28 6.30 11.52
N LEU A 153 16.24 6.66 12.40
CA LEU A 153 17.67 6.50 12.09
C LEU A 153 18.05 5.02 11.98
N ILE A 154 17.57 4.19 12.90
CA ILE A 154 17.83 2.75 12.88
C ILE A 154 17.19 2.09 11.65
N GLU A 155 15.96 2.49 11.29
CA GLU A 155 15.30 2.02 10.06
C GLU A 155 16.09 2.38 8.81
N ALA A 156 16.58 3.61 8.73
CA ALA A 156 17.41 4.06 7.60
C ALA A 156 18.71 3.23 7.50
N LYS A 157 19.39 2.98 8.62
CA LYS A 157 20.57 2.12 8.70
C LYS A 157 20.25 0.68 8.26
N ALA A 158 19.16 0.11 8.74
CA ALA A 158 18.71 -1.23 8.35
C ALA A 158 18.44 -1.34 6.85
N LYS A 159 17.78 -0.33 6.25
CA LYS A 159 17.54 -0.27 4.81
C LYS A 159 18.82 -0.18 3.99
N GLN A 160 19.86 0.51 4.46
CA GLN A 160 21.15 0.53 3.75
C GLN A 160 21.76 -0.87 3.65
N PHE A 161 21.79 -1.64 4.76
CA PHE A 161 22.27 -3.02 4.73
C PHE A 161 21.40 -3.93 3.84
N TYR A 162 20.10 -3.73 3.88
CA TYR A 162 19.15 -4.47 3.04
C TYR A 162 19.39 -4.18 1.55
N TYR A 163 19.53 -2.92 1.17
CA TYR A 163 19.75 -2.56 -0.23
C TYR A 163 21.10 -3.02 -0.77
N ALA A 164 22.14 -3.03 0.09
CA ALA A 164 23.47 -3.54 -0.28
C ALA A 164 23.47 -5.03 -0.66
N MET A 165 22.40 -5.79 -0.34
CA MET A 165 22.28 -7.17 -0.78
C MET A 165 21.95 -7.29 -2.28
N PHE A 166 21.33 -6.27 -2.91
CA PHE A 166 20.90 -6.40 -4.30
C PHE A 166 22.03 -6.63 -5.27
N ASP A 167 23.18 -5.99 -5.10
CA ASP A 167 24.36 -6.22 -5.93
C ASP A 167 24.84 -7.68 -5.81
N ILE A 168 24.81 -8.24 -4.61
CA ILE A 168 25.20 -9.64 -4.35
C ILE A 168 24.19 -10.62 -4.93
N VAL A 169 22.90 -10.27 -4.92
CA VAL A 169 21.83 -11.15 -5.41
C VAL A 169 21.74 -11.14 -6.93
N LEU A 170 21.83 -9.94 -7.53
CA LEU A 170 21.62 -9.75 -8.97
C LEU A 170 22.84 -10.16 -9.79
N GLU A 171 24.07 -10.02 -9.24
CA GLU A 171 25.33 -10.35 -9.95
C GLU A 171 25.37 -9.74 -11.37
N SER A 172 24.87 -8.54 -11.52
CA SER A 172 24.77 -7.86 -12.80
C SER A 172 26.01 -7.03 -13.07
N GLU A 173 26.60 -7.15 -14.26
CA GLU A 173 27.71 -6.29 -14.69
C GLU A 173 27.27 -4.86 -15.02
N THR A 174 25.97 -4.65 -15.29
CA THR A 174 25.43 -3.39 -15.75
C THR A 174 24.55 -2.67 -14.72
N PHE A 175 24.13 -3.36 -13.67
CA PHE A 175 23.29 -2.82 -12.61
C PHE A 175 24.02 -2.83 -11.28
N HIS A 176 24.22 -1.65 -10.70
CA HIS A 176 24.71 -1.48 -9.35
C HIS A 176 23.75 -0.60 -8.55
N PHE A 177 23.42 -1.03 -7.35
CA PHE A 177 22.57 -0.24 -6.46
C PHE A 177 23.41 0.79 -5.69
N GLU A 178 23.51 2.02 -6.19
CA GLU A 178 24.27 3.09 -5.54
C GLU A 178 23.52 3.67 -4.34
N LYS A 179 22.31 4.14 -4.56
CA LYS A 179 21.44 4.71 -3.51
C LYS A 179 19.99 4.85 -4.01
N ARG A 180 19.07 4.89 -3.06
CA ARG A 180 17.68 5.27 -3.34
C ARG A 180 17.60 6.77 -3.59
N SER A 181 17.19 7.20 -4.79
CA SER A 181 16.77 8.58 -5.05
C SER A 181 15.35 8.80 -4.52
N LYS A 182 15.06 10.01 -4.04
CA LYS A 182 13.70 10.42 -3.63
C LYS A 182 12.87 10.75 -4.85
#